data_1d7126618998b08ecc8f588c6d3468f9
#
_entry.id   1d7126618998b08ecc8f588c6d3468f9
#
_cell.length_a   1.000
_cell.length_b   1.000
_cell.length_c   1.000
_cell.angle_alpha   90.00
_cell.angle_beta   90.00
_cell.angle_gamma   90.00
#
_symmetry.space_group_name_H-M   'P 1'
#
loop_
_entity.id
_entity.type
_entity.pdbx_description
1 polymer ?
#
loop_
_entity_poly.entity_id
_entity_poly.type
_entity_poly.pdbx_seq_one_letter_code
_entity_poly.pdbx_strand_id
1 'polypeptide(L)'
;MTDILALPDWVVLSIDQGDELVINAEYQIQPNACLKCGSPSFYKHGPKPVAYRDSPVRGSPVIVNAILKRYRCKDCGGTFIQPVTDIHPEMRMTVRCVRYIQSQCLKDTFTRIAENIGCDEKSIRSIAHDYINFLATNYKPVLPNMVGIDETTIDGKLRFIITDIGNRKPIDMLINREKPTISDYLWKHRDDPVEVVAMDMWPGYKSVVNAVYPKAVIVVDKFHVVRMANQALDGIRINLSKDRVKAIGRDWMRRKSLLRMRYKNLDEKGKYNVDMWLENEPDIAIAHGLKELFYLIYEMPTRQEAEDLLDEWLATVPPEMNKSKKDFKPLITIFKEWRNEILNYFDYRVTNGYTEALNGVAKVINRQGRGYNFETLRARLLFNKHHKPPYPSLNMDPIVEITAKEFDDLLESIIRCECCLRLLTPFDYSSICVTCTERFPHLKPYRYPPLPVEDSTPYSE
;
A
#
# COMPACT_ATOMS: atom_id res chain seq x y z
N MET A 1 31.60 32.67 -7.34
CA MET A 1 31.35 31.28 -6.93
C MET A 1 29.89 31.14 -6.72
N THR A 2 29.26 30.14 -7.32
CA THR A 2 27.84 29.84 -7.04
C THR A 2 27.76 29.39 -5.59
N ASP A 3 26.90 30.02 -4.77
CA ASP A 3 26.75 29.70 -3.35
C ASP A 3 26.08 28.32 -3.21
N ILE A 4 26.90 27.27 -3.10
CA ILE A 4 26.44 25.88 -2.95
C ILE A 4 25.77 25.64 -1.60
N LEU A 5 26.12 26.45 -0.58
CA LEU A 5 25.55 26.34 0.75
C LEU A 5 24.11 26.88 0.80
N ALA A 6 23.83 27.94 0.00
CA ALA A 6 22.51 28.58 -0.09
C ALA A 6 21.86 28.86 1.28
N LEU A 7 22.66 29.32 2.24
CA LEU A 7 22.20 29.81 3.54
C LEU A 7 22.52 31.31 3.61
N PRO A 8 21.56 32.22 3.85
CA PRO A 8 21.69 33.63 3.59
C PRO A 8 22.78 34.34 4.45
N ASP A 9 22.99 33.88 5.68
CA ASP A 9 23.89 34.51 6.63
C ASP A 9 25.28 33.85 6.69
N TRP A 10 25.59 32.98 5.74
CA TRP A 10 26.83 32.22 5.69
C TRP A 10 27.72 32.67 4.52
N VAL A 11 29.01 32.72 4.76
CA VAL A 11 30.02 32.93 3.70
C VAL A 11 30.84 31.65 3.56
N VAL A 12 30.82 31.06 2.38
CA VAL A 12 31.66 29.92 2.02
C VAL A 12 33.08 30.37 1.81
N LEU A 13 34.02 29.79 2.55
CA LEU A 13 35.45 30.06 2.48
C LEU A 13 36.17 29.13 1.51
N SER A 14 35.90 27.82 1.60
CA SER A 14 36.42 26.84 0.66
C SER A 14 35.45 25.65 0.55
N ILE A 15 35.62 24.86 -0.51
CA ILE A 15 34.88 23.64 -0.77
C ILE A 15 35.89 22.58 -1.15
N ASP A 16 35.89 21.48 -0.40
CA ASP A 16 36.75 20.34 -0.64
C ASP A 16 35.84 19.14 -1.04
N GLN A 17 36.09 18.57 -2.21
CA GLN A 17 35.30 17.47 -2.75
C GLN A 17 36.10 16.18 -2.68
N GLY A 18 35.64 15.25 -1.81
CA GLY A 18 36.15 13.91 -1.67
C GLY A 18 34.98 12.93 -1.63
N ASP A 19 35.05 11.89 -0.78
CA ASP A 19 33.94 10.98 -0.51
C ASP A 19 32.76 11.72 0.11
N GLU A 20 33.05 12.74 0.89
CA GLU A 20 32.08 13.70 1.42
C GLU A 20 32.39 15.10 0.84
N LEU A 21 31.34 15.92 0.69
CA LEU A 21 31.49 17.33 0.33
C LEU A 21 31.72 18.14 1.60
N VAL A 22 32.91 18.68 1.78
CA VAL A 22 33.27 19.51 2.95
C VAL A 22 33.21 20.97 2.57
N ILE A 23 32.30 21.72 3.22
CA ILE A 23 32.12 23.18 3.01
C ILE A 23 32.64 23.88 4.25
N ASN A 24 33.74 24.62 4.09
CA ASN A 24 34.27 25.49 5.15
C ASN A 24 33.53 26.85 5.06
N ALA A 25 32.86 27.26 6.12
CA ALA A 25 32.02 28.45 6.10
C ALA A 25 32.06 29.24 7.41
N GLU A 26 31.78 30.53 7.33
CA GLU A 26 31.70 31.44 8.48
C GLU A 26 30.30 32.06 8.56
N TYR A 27 29.72 32.05 9.74
CA TYR A 27 28.43 32.71 10.02
C TYR A 27 28.65 34.20 10.33
N GLN A 28 27.92 35.10 9.66
CA GLN A 28 28.17 36.51 9.69
C GLN A 28 27.44 37.30 10.79
N ILE A 29 26.25 36.84 11.19
CA ILE A 29 25.40 37.57 12.16
C ILE A 29 26.04 37.61 13.54
N GLN A 30 26.18 38.81 14.10
CA GLN A 30 26.72 39.02 15.44
C GLN A 30 25.57 39.03 16.48
N PRO A 31 25.80 38.55 17.71
CA PRO A 31 24.79 38.67 18.77
C PRO A 31 24.65 40.12 19.21
N ASN A 32 23.45 40.56 19.56
CA ASN A 32 23.17 41.90 20.08
C ASN A 32 23.23 41.97 21.60
N ALA A 33 23.08 40.82 22.27
CA ALA A 33 23.07 40.71 23.74
C ALA A 33 23.64 39.37 24.20
N CYS A 34 24.06 39.30 25.44
CA CYS A 34 24.46 38.03 26.07
C CYS A 34 23.29 37.09 26.19
N LEU A 35 23.42 35.88 25.68
CA LEU A 35 22.35 34.85 25.69
C LEU A 35 22.00 34.34 27.11
N LYS A 36 22.82 34.70 28.15
CA LYS A 36 22.60 34.26 29.53
C LYS A 36 21.92 35.32 30.39
N CYS A 37 22.25 36.61 30.21
CA CYS A 37 21.75 37.69 31.09
C CYS A 37 21.17 38.87 30.32
N GLY A 38 21.13 38.83 28.99
CA GLY A 38 20.62 39.94 28.18
C GLY A 38 21.49 41.19 28.08
N SER A 39 22.66 41.23 28.72
CA SER A 39 23.56 42.40 28.68
C SER A 39 24.14 42.60 27.29
N PRO A 40 24.22 43.88 26.83
CA PRO A 40 24.90 44.20 25.59
C PRO A 40 26.44 44.28 25.72
N SER A 41 26.98 44.20 26.97
CA SER A 41 28.39 44.35 27.25
C SER A 41 29.13 43.01 27.23
N PHE A 42 29.72 42.68 26.11
CA PHE A 42 30.50 41.44 25.90
C PHE A 42 31.64 41.66 24.91
N TYR A 43 32.60 40.74 24.87
CA TYR A 43 33.73 40.79 23.94
C TYR A 43 34.01 39.42 23.29
N LYS A 44 34.70 39.43 22.16
CA LYS A 44 35.12 38.21 21.45
C LYS A 44 36.08 37.40 22.35
N HIS A 45 35.83 36.09 22.46
CA HIS A 45 36.61 35.18 23.31
C HIS A 45 37.14 33.99 22.51
N GLY A 46 37.57 34.23 21.28
CA GLY A 46 38.19 33.28 20.35
C GLY A 46 37.18 32.57 19.43
N PRO A 47 37.70 31.92 18.39
CA PRO A 47 36.88 31.12 17.48
C PRO A 47 36.50 29.76 18.12
N LYS A 48 35.41 29.19 17.66
CA LYS A 48 35.02 27.81 17.96
C LYS A 48 34.66 27.09 16.66
N PRO A 49 35.54 26.18 16.18
CA PRO A 49 35.20 25.32 15.05
C PRO A 49 34.13 24.31 15.47
N VAL A 50 33.13 24.11 14.62
CA VAL A 50 32.06 23.15 14.79
C VAL A 50 31.72 22.54 13.43
N ALA A 51 31.60 21.24 13.38
CA ALA A 51 31.12 20.55 12.17
C ALA A 51 29.63 20.23 12.30
N TYR A 52 28.88 20.51 11.23
CA TYR A 52 27.45 20.22 11.10
C TYR A 52 27.20 19.33 9.87
N ARG A 53 26.31 18.37 9.99
CA ARG A 53 25.79 17.63 8.83
C ARG A 53 24.75 18.47 8.11
N ASP A 54 24.75 18.39 6.77
CA ASP A 54 23.77 19.03 5.93
C ASP A 54 23.05 18.02 5.03
N SER A 55 22.02 18.46 4.33
CA SER A 55 21.35 17.63 3.33
C SER A 55 22.33 17.17 2.25
N PRO A 56 22.26 15.93 1.77
CA PRO A 56 23.16 15.45 0.75
C PRO A 56 23.03 16.25 -0.54
N VAL A 57 24.15 16.50 -1.20
CA VAL A 57 24.21 17.22 -2.47
C VAL A 57 24.74 16.27 -3.55
N ARG A 58 23.98 16.11 -4.64
CA ARG A 58 24.33 15.22 -5.77
C ARG A 58 24.67 13.79 -5.34
N GLY A 59 24.03 13.31 -4.27
CA GLY A 59 24.25 11.96 -3.73
C GLY A 59 25.44 11.82 -2.77
N SER A 60 26.22 12.88 -2.56
CA SER A 60 27.32 12.88 -1.59
C SER A 60 26.88 13.45 -0.24
N PRO A 61 27.32 12.88 0.89
CA PRO A 61 27.15 13.47 2.22
C PRO A 61 27.81 14.84 2.30
N VAL A 62 27.26 15.74 3.10
CA VAL A 62 27.76 17.11 3.24
C VAL A 62 28.12 17.42 4.69
N ILE A 63 29.33 17.96 4.90
CA ILE A 63 29.79 18.53 6.16
C ILE A 63 29.97 20.02 5.99
N VAL A 64 29.38 20.82 6.89
CA VAL A 64 29.65 22.24 7.02
C VAL A 64 30.57 22.45 8.21
N ASN A 65 31.84 22.73 7.94
CA ASN A 65 32.80 23.15 8.95
C ASN A 65 32.61 24.65 9.21
N ALA A 66 31.93 24.95 10.30
CA ALA A 66 31.63 26.31 10.69
C ALA A 66 32.69 26.88 11.66
N ILE A 67 33.16 28.09 11.38
CA ILE A 67 33.97 28.87 12.32
C ILE A 67 33.03 29.84 13.03
N LEU A 68 32.54 29.43 14.20
CA LEU A 68 31.68 30.28 15.03
C LEU A 68 32.49 31.14 15.99
N LYS A 69 31.96 32.32 16.34
CA LYS A 69 32.58 33.24 17.30
C LYS A 69 32.06 32.96 18.70
N ARG A 70 32.97 32.82 19.66
CA ARG A 70 32.64 32.73 21.07
C ARG A 70 32.82 34.10 21.70
N TYR A 71 31.94 34.40 22.64
CA TYR A 71 31.92 35.67 23.40
C TYR A 71 31.94 35.42 24.89
N ARG A 72 32.46 36.43 25.64
CA ARG A 72 32.38 36.47 27.09
C ARG A 72 31.68 37.73 27.55
N CYS A 73 30.65 37.59 28.35
CA CYS A 73 29.92 38.71 28.94
C CYS A 73 30.76 39.38 30.03
N LYS A 74 30.75 40.69 30.05
CA LYS A 74 31.46 41.46 31.10
C LYS A 74 30.66 41.45 32.41
N ASP A 75 29.35 41.45 32.33
CA ASP A 75 28.48 41.57 33.52
C ASP A 75 28.27 40.25 34.26
N CYS A 76 27.91 39.18 33.56
CA CYS A 76 27.71 37.87 34.22
C CYS A 76 28.93 36.94 34.15
N GLY A 77 30.02 37.34 33.45
CA GLY A 77 31.21 36.50 33.27
C GLY A 77 31.02 35.26 32.41
N GLY A 78 29.79 34.96 32.01
CA GLY A 78 29.44 33.80 31.27
C GLY A 78 29.93 33.83 29.81
N THR A 79 30.32 32.67 29.28
CA THR A 79 30.68 32.53 27.87
C THR A 79 29.48 31.98 27.07
N PHE A 80 29.31 32.44 25.82
CA PHE A 80 28.30 31.98 24.92
C PHE A 80 28.85 31.98 23.49
N ILE A 81 28.19 31.18 22.62
CA ILE A 81 28.56 31.06 21.20
C ILE A 81 27.57 31.89 20.41
N GLN A 82 28.01 32.44 19.29
CA GLN A 82 27.20 33.08 18.28
C GLN A 82 25.93 32.26 17.99
N PRO A 83 24.72 32.81 18.14
CA PRO A 83 23.50 32.12 17.83
C PRO A 83 23.37 31.92 16.34
N VAL A 84 23.07 30.68 15.92
CA VAL A 84 22.93 30.33 14.51
C VAL A 84 21.51 29.84 14.27
N THR A 85 20.81 30.45 13.34
CA THR A 85 19.39 30.20 13.08
C THR A 85 19.15 28.96 12.22
N ASP A 86 20.09 28.63 11.32
CA ASP A 86 19.95 27.55 10.35
C ASP A 86 20.39 26.18 10.89
N ILE A 87 20.86 26.14 12.13
CA ILE A 87 21.30 24.91 12.80
C ILE A 87 20.23 24.47 13.80
N HIS A 88 19.98 23.17 13.83
CA HIS A 88 19.06 22.59 14.80
C HIS A 88 19.63 22.78 16.22
N PRO A 89 18.83 23.24 17.22
CA PRO A 89 19.33 23.63 18.54
C PRO A 89 19.97 22.47 19.32
N GLU A 90 19.48 21.26 19.15
CA GLU A 90 19.92 20.08 19.91
C GLU A 90 20.80 19.12 19.09
N MET A 91 20.85 19.28 17.77
CA MET A 91 21.57 18.37 16.87
C MET A 91 22.65 19.11 16.11
N ARG A 92 23.77 18.42 15.84
CA ARG A 92 24.82 18.97 14.96
C ARG A 92 24.44 18.80 13.47
N MET A 93 23.28 19.34 13.11
CA MET A 93 22.71 19.26 11.77
C MET A 93 22.08 20.59 11.40
N THR A 94 22.06 20.93 10.13
CA THR A 94 21.25 22.05 9.64
C THR A 94 19.76 21.73 9.76
N VAL A 95 18.92 22.75 9.93
CA VAL A 95 17.46 22.58 9.97
C VAL A 95 16.93 21.86 8.72
N ARG A 96 17.49 22.18 7.55
CA ARG A 96 17.09 21.51 6.29
C ARG A 96 17.52 20.05 6.24
N CYS A 97 18.66 19.68 6.84
CA CYS A 97 19.07 18.28 6.98
C CYS A 97 18.07 17.48 7.83
N VAL A 98 17.65 18.03 8.96
CA VAL A 98 16.61 17.42 9.80
C VAL A 98 15.29 17.26 9.02
N ARG A 99 14.86 18.28 8.27
CA ARG A 99 13.68 18.19 7.40
C ARG A 99 13.84 17.13 6.29
N TYR A 100 15.03 17.02 5.72
CA TYR A 100 15.34 15.97 4.75
C TYR A 100 15.16 14.59 5.40
N ILE A 101 15.74 14.34 6.59
CA ILE A 101 15.57 13.08 7.33
C ILE A 101 14.09 12.81 7.58
N GLN A 102 13.33 13.77 8.06
CA GLN A 102 11.89 13.66 8.31
C GLN A 102 11.12 13.25 7.04
N SER A 103 11.49 13.80 5.89
CA SER A 103 10.85 13.45 4.62
C SER A 103 11.24 12.07 4.10
N GLN A 104 12.48 11.63 4.36
CA GLN A 104 13.00 10.34 3.87
C GLN A 104 12.64 9.18 4.80
N CYS A 105 12.52 9.41 6.11
CA CYS A 105 12.24 8.33 7.08
C CYS A 105 10.91 7.60 6.83
N LEU A 106 9.99 8.20 6.09
CA LEU A 106 8.75 7.56 5.65
C LEU A 106 8.92 6.71 4.38
N LYS A 107 10.04 6.85 3.66
CA LYS A 107 10.24 6.27 2.32
C LYS A 107 11.35 5.23 2.29
N ASP A 108 12.45 5.48 2.99
CA ASP A 108 13.67 4.68 2.92
C ASP A 108 14.09 4.14 4.30
N THR A 109 14.99 3.16 4.32
CA THR A 109 15.50 2.58 5.57
C THR A 109 16.37 3.58 6.33
N PHE A 110 16.39 3.50 7.66
CA PHE A 110 17.19 4.40 8.49
C PHE A 110 18.70 4.27 8.20
N THR A 111 19.16 3.05 7.92
CA THR A 111 20.55 2.78 7.53
C THR A 111 20.91 3.52 6.26
N ARG A 112 20.07 3.46 5.21
CA ARG A 112 20.34 4.13 3.95
C ARG A 112 20.32 5.65 4.06
N ILE A 113 19.41 6.18 4.88
CA ILE A 113 19.39 7.62 5.17
C ILE A 113 20.67 8.03 5.90
N ALA A 114 21.13 7.21 6.87
CA ALA A 114 22.36 7.45 7.61
C ALA A 114 23.60 7.46 6.69
N GLU A 115 23.68 6.51 5.75
CA GLU A 115 24.73 6.48 4.71
C GLU A 115 24.68 7.72 3.83
N ASN A 116 23.50 8.13 3.35
CA ASN A 116 23.33 9.32 2.51
C ASN A 116 23.75 10.65 3.20
N ILE A 117 23.62 10.73 4.52
CA ILE A 117 23.97 11.92 5.31
C ILE A 117 25.40 11.84 5.87
N GLY A 118 25.96 10.64 5.96
CA GLY A 118 27.25 10.39 6.58
C GLY A 118 27.21 10.49 8.12
N CYS A 119 26.15 9.96 8.76
CA CYS A 119 26.01 9.94 10.21
C CYS A 119 25.59 8.55 10.71
N ASP A 120 25.53 8.37 12.03
CA ASP A 120 25.08 7.10 12.60
C ASP A 120 23.56 6.91 12.49
N GLU A 121 23.12 5.66 12.34
CA GLU A 121 21.71 5.30 12.22
C GLU A 121 20.89 5.68 13.47
N LYS A 122 21.52 5.71 14.65
CA LYS A 122 20.84 6.04 15.91
C LYS A 122 20.34 7.48 15.89
N SER A 123 21.12 8.41 15.33
CA SER A 123 20.69 9.80 15.14
C SER A 123 19.50 9.90 14.18
N ILE A 124 19.53 9.17 13.06
CA ILE A 124 18.39 9.11 12.13
C ILE A 124 17.15 8.55 12.80
N ARG A 125 17.30 7.48 13.57
CA ARG A 125 16.20 6.81 14.29
C ARG A 125 15.55 7.75 15.32
N SER A 126 16.33 8.51 16.05
CA SER A 126 15.82 9.50 17.02
C SER A 126 14.95 10.55 16.30
N ILE A 127 15.49 11.20 15.25
CA ILE A 127 14.76 12.21 14.48
C ILE A 127 13.49 11.62 13.85
N ALA A 128 13.57 10.40 13.32
CA ALA A 128 12.44 9.72 12.72
C ALA A 128 11.34 9.42 13.74
N HIS A 129 11.69 8.95 14.93
CA HIS A 129 10.73 8.68 16.02
C HIS A 129 10.01 9.94 16.47
N ASP A 130 10.75 11.04 16.71
CA ASP A 130 10.16 12.31 17.11
C ASP A 130 9.18 12.83 16.04
N TYR A 131 9.56 12.72 14.78
CA TYR A 131 8.69 13.12 13.66
C TYR A 131 7.46 12.23 13.52
N ILE A 132 7.62 10.90 13.63
CA ILE A 132 6.51 9.93 13.58
C ILE A 132 5.53 10.18 14.74
N ASN A 133 6.03 10.45 15.94
CA ASN A 133 5.20 10.79 17.10
C ASN A 133 4.43 12.10 16.87
N PHE A 134 5.10 13.11 16.30
CA PHE A 134 4.45 14.35 15.91
C PHE A 134 3.32 14.12 14.91
N LEU A 135 3.57 13.33 13.86
CA LEU A 135 2.54 13.00 12.87
C LEU A 135 1.37 12.23 13.52
N ALA A 136 1.67 11.23 14.33
CA ALA A 136 0.65 10.42 15.00
C ALA A 136 -0.25 11.23 15.96
N THR A 137 0.34 12.17 16.71
CA THR A 137 -0.38 13.03 17.65
C THR A 137 -1.31 14.01 16.93
N ASN A 138 -0.89 14.51 15.76
CA ASN A 138 -1.67 15.48 14.98
C ASN A 138 -2.61 14.84 13.97
N TYR A 139 -2.55 13.52 13.80
CA TYR A 139 -3.39 12.79 12.86
C TYR A 139 -4.77 12.53 13.47
N LYS A 140 -5.79 13.11 12.86
CA LYS A 140 -7.21 12.95 13.25
C LYS A 140 -7.98 12.51 12.00
N PRO A 141 -8.00 11.21 11.69
CA PRO A 141 -8.75 10.72 10.55
C PRO A 141 -10.25 10.87 10.78
N VAL A 142 -10.99 11.05 9.69
CA VAL A 142 -12.44 10.94 9.63
C VAL A 142 -12.75 9.74 8.76
N LEU A 143 -13.64 8.86 9.21
CA LEU A 143 -14.06 7.72 8.41
C LEU A 143 -14.99 8.19 7.29
N PRO A 144 -14.78 7.75 6.04
CA PRO A 144 -15.60 8.13 4.90
C PRO A 144 -16.91 7.33 4.86
N ASN A 145 -17.80 7.68 3.90
CA ASN A 145 -19.05 6.96 3.69
C ASN A 145 -18.82 5.47 3.37
N MET A 146 -17.74 5.13 2.65
CA MET A 146 -17.43 3.75 2.26
C MET A 146 -16.10 3.32 2.88
N VAL A 147 -16.18 2.46 3.89
CA VAL A 147 -15.02 1.98 4.66
C VAL A 147 -14.72 0.53 4.29
N GLY A 148 -13.44 0.23 4.02
CA GLY A 148 -12.92 -1.13 3.92
C GLY A 148 -12.21 -1.51 5.20
N ILE A 149 -12.49 -2.70 5.72
CA ILE A 149 -11.79 -3.27 6.87
C ILE A 149 -11.31 -4.68 6.56
N ASP A 150 -10.08 -4.97 6.97
CA ASP A 150 -9.47 -6.29 6.78
C ASP A 150 -8.34 -6.50 7.78
N GLU A 151 -7.88 -7.74 7.92
CA GLU A 151 -6.70 -8.06 8.68
C GLU A 151 -5.55 -8.56 7.82
N THR A 152 -4.34 -8.31 8.31
CA THR A 152 -3.14 -8.86 7.68
C THR A 152 -2.12 -9.31 8.71
N THR A 153 -1.46 -10.43 8.43
CA THR A 153 -0.36 -10.91 9.29
C THR A 153 0.94 -10.27 8.87
N ILE A 154 1.58 -9.56 9.81
CA ILE A 154 2.90 -8.96 9.66
C ILE A 154 3.75 -9.39 10.85
N ASP A 155 4.89 -10.04 10.59
CA ASP A 155 5.80 -10.61 11.61
C ASP A 155 5.08 -11.49 12.65
N GLY A 156 4.19 -12.36 12.17
CA GLY A 156 3.41 -13.27 13.02
C GLY A 156 2.31 -12.60 13.84
N LYS A 157 2.11 -11.29 13.73
CA LYS A 157 1.07 -10.54 14.44
C LYS A 157 -0.02 -10.10 13.48
N LEU A 158 -1.28 -10.30 13.87
CA LEU A 158 -2.43 -9.84 13.12
C LEU A 158 -2.61 -8.33 13.33
N ARG A 159 -2.64 -7.57 12.24
CA ARG A 159 -2.91 -6.14 12.19
C ARG A 159 -4.28 -5.91 11.56
N PHE A 160 -5.02 -4.95 12.03
CA PHE A 160 -6.28 -4.55 11.46
C PHE A 160 -6.09 -3.28 10.63
N ILE A 161 -6.58 -3.28 9.39
CA ILE A 161 -6.41 -2.18 8.43
C ILE A 161 -7.77 -1.58 8.10
N ILE A 162 -7.83 -0.26 8.06
CA ILE A 162 -9.01 0.53 7.74
C ILE A 162 -8.69 1.42 6.54
N THR A 163 -9.57 1.41 5.54
CA THR A 163 -9.38 2.14 4.30
C THR A 163 -10.61 2.94 3.88
N ASP A 164 -10.36 4.00 3.16
CA ASP A 164 -11.34 4.68 2.32
C ASP A 164 -11.37 3.99 0.95
N ILE A 165 -12.43 3.24 0.69
CA ILE A 165 -12.56 2.50 -0.57
C ILE A 165 -12.83 3.47 -1.73
N GLY A 166 -13.65 4.48 -1.52
CA GLY A 166 -14.04 5.44 -2.55
C GLY A 166 -12.85 6.23 -3.08
N ASN A 167 -12.03 6.78 -2.18
CA ASN A 167 -10.84 7.56 -2.54
C ASN A 167 -9.56 6.74 -2.64
N ARG A 168 -9.61 5.43 -2.37
CA ARG A 168 -8.46 4.52 -2.35
C ARG A 168 -7.31 5.06 -1.50
N LYS A 169 -7.59 5.30 -0.21
CA LYS A 169 -6.63 5.82 0.75
C LYS A 169 -6.57 4.95 2.01
N PRO A 170 -5.39 4.76 2.61
CA PRO A 170 -5.30 4.21 3.95
C PRO A 170 -5.90 5.21 4.95
N ILE A 171 -6.69 4.73 5.88
CA ILE A 171 -7.21 5.54 7.00
C ILE A 171 -6.43 5.22 8.26
N ASP A 172 -6.33 3.94 8.62
CA ASP A 172 -5.55 3.56 9.79
C ASP A 172 -5.08 2.10 9.75
N MET A 173 -4.11 1.80 10.63
CA MET A 173 -3.70 0.46 10.99
C MET A 173 -3.76 0.34 12.52
N LEU A 174 -4.45 -0.68 13.04
CA LEU A 174 -4.49 -0.96 14.47
C LEU A 174 -3.49 -2.04 14.84
N ILE A 175 -3.05 -2.01 16.11
CA ILE A 175 -2.00 -2.89 16.61
C ILE A 175 -2.39 -4.38 16.59
N ASN A 176 -3.69 -4.69 16.66
CA ASN A 176 -4.23 -6.04 16.58
C ASN A 176 -5.66 -6.00 16.01
N ARG A 177 -6.25 -7.18 15.79
CA ARG A 177 -7.65 -7.35 15.36
C ARG A 177 -8.61 -7.70 16.50
N GLU A 178 -8.23 -7.52 17.74
CA GLU A 178 -9.06 -7.88 18.86
C GLU A 178 -10.32 -7.01 18.93
N LYS A 179 -11.45 -7.66 19.27
CA LYS A 179 -12.73 -6.97 19.32
C LYS A 179 -12.74 -5.71 20.18
N PRO A 180 -12.12 -5.67 21.38
CA PRO A 180 -12.02 -4.44 22.14
C PRO A 180 -11.28 -3.32 21.40
N THR A 181 -10.12 -3.62 20.79
CA THR A 181 -9.31 -2.64 20.06
C THR A 181 -10.09 -2.02 18.90
N ILE A 182 -10.80 -2.84 18.12
CA ILE A 182 -11.62 -2.38 17.00
C ILE A 182 -12.81 -1.57 17.52
N SER A 183 -13.48 -2.07 18.55
CA SER A 183 -14.62 -1.39 19.17
C SER A 183 -14.25 -0.01 19.67
N ASP A 184 -13.17 0.11 20.45
CA ASP A 184 -12.69 1.38 21.01
C ASP A 184 -12.32 2.38 19.89
N TYR A 185 -11.75 1.89 18.81
CA TYR A 185 -11.44 2.73 17.66
C TYR A 185 -12.71 3.23 16.96
N LEU A 186 -13.63 2.34 16.59
CA LEU A 186 -14.85 2.71 15.88
C LEU A 186 -15.77 3.57 16.73
N TRP A 187 -15.86 3.35 18.06
CA TRP A 187 -16.63 4.22 18.96
C TRP A 187 -16.11 5.66 19.02
N LYS A 188 -14.83 5.90 18.84
CA LYS A 188 -14.27 7.26 18.71
C LYS A 188 -14.72 7.95 17.42
N HIS A 189 -15.09 7.17 16.43
CA HIS A 189 -15.53 7.60 15.10
C HIS A 189 -17.02 7.40 14.85
N ARG A 190 -17.83 7.16 15.89
CA ARG A 190 -19.26 6.83 15.77
C ARG A 190 -20.10 7.90 15.08
N ASP A 191 -19.64 9.15 15.10
CA ASP A 191 -20.34 10.29 14.51
C ASP A 191 -19.87 10.57 13.07
N ASP A 192 -18.93 9.78 12.55
CA ASP A 192 -18.45 9.88 11.17
C ASP A 192 -19.51 9.33 10.19
N PRO A 193 -19.55 9.81 8.93
CA PRO A 193 -20.62 9.51 7.97
C PRO A 193 -20.49 8.12 7.32
N VAL A 194 -20.33 7.07 8.09
CA VAL A 194 -20.16 5.70 7.58
C VAL A 194 -21.51 5.12 7.14
N GLU A 195 -21.65 4.86 5.85
CA GLU A 195 -22.85 4.28 5.24
C GLU A 195 -22.65 2.84 4.80
N VAL A 196 -21.45 2.50 4.30
CA VAL A 196 -21.13 1.17 3.79
C VAL A 196 -19.81 0.68 4.39
N VAL A 197 -19.79 -0.57 4.87
CA VAL A 197 -18.59 -1.22 5.36
C VAL A 197 -18.34 -2.51 4.57
N ALA A 198 -17.26 -2.53 3.77
CA ALA A 198 -16.80 -3.75 3.11
C ALA A 198 -15.85 -4.52 4.03
N MET A 199 -16.11 -5.80 4.21
CA MET A 199 -15.34 -6.64 5.14
C MET A 199 -15.43 -8.12 4.82
N ASP A 200 -14.58 -8.91 5.48
CA ASP A 200 -14.63 -10.35 5.48
C ASP A 200 -15.76 -10.90 6.37
N MET A 201 -16.11 -12.17 6.15
CA MET A 201 -17.17 -12.86 6.88
C MET A 201 -16.75 -13.30 8.29
N TRP A 202 -16.30 -12.32 9.11
CA TRP A 202 -15.99 -12.60 10.51
C TRP A 202 -17.09 -12.04 11.44
N PRO A 203 -17.77 -12.91 12.25
CA PRO A 203 -18.86 -12.45 13.12
C PRO A 203 -18.45 -11.36 14.11
N GLY A 204 -17.17 -11.33 14.50
CA GLY A 204 -16.62 -10.29 15.38
C GLY A 204 -16.73 -8.89 14.77
N TYR A 205 -16.38 -8.73 13.47
CA TYR A 205 -16.50 -7.45 12.76
C TYR A 205 -17.97 -7.03 12.63
N LYS A 206 -18.82 -7.96 12.16
CA LYS A 206 -20.26 -7.71 12.02
C LYS A 206 -20.87 -7.20 13.33
N SER A 207 -20.53 -7.82 14.46
CA SER A 207 -21.08 -7.43 15.75
C SER A 207 -20.62 -6.03 16.19
N VAL A 208 -19.38 -5.64 15.93
CA VAL A 208 -18.86 -4.31 16.29
C VAL A 208 -19.41 -3.24 15.35
N VAL A 209 -19.42 -3.51 14.04
CA VAL A 209 -19.97 -2.56 13.05
C VAL A 209 -21.44 -2.28 13.33
N ASN A 210 -22.26 -3.30 13.56
CA ASN A 210 -23.68 -3.13 13.87
C ASN A 210 -23.92 -2.37 15.18
N ALA A 211 -23.03 -2.54 16.18
CA ALA A 211 -23.14 -1.82 17.45
C ALA A 211 -22.81 -0.33 17.32
N VAL A 212 -21.82 0.00 16.50
CA VAL A 212 -21.35 1.39 16.34
C VAL A 212 -22.12 2.13 15.23
N TYR A 213 -22.36 1.46 14.12
CA TYR A 213 -23.04 2.01 12.93
C TYR A 213 -24.29 1.18 12.58
N PRO A 214 -25.37 1.25 13.37
CA PRO A 214 -26.55 0.40 13.19
C PRO A 214 -27.30 0.64 11.87
N LYS A 215 -27.03 1.75 11.17
CA LYS A 215 -27.61 2.08 9.87
C LYS A 215 -26.69 1.75 8.70
N ALA A 216 -25.43 1.45 8.96
CA ALA A 216 -24.48 1.14 7.90
C ALA A 216 -24.77 -0.23 7.27
N VAL A 217 -24.63 -0.29 5.96
CA VAL A 217 -24.78 -1.52 5.20
C VAL A 217 -23.46 -2.26 5.16
N ILE A 218 -23.47 -3.51 5.60
CA ILE A 218 -22.31 -4.40 5.51
C ILE A 218 -22.32 -5.07 4.14
N VAL A 219 -21.20 -5.00 3.44
CA VAL A 219 -20.95 -5.70 2.17
C VAL A 219 -19.84 -6.70 2.37
N VAL A 220 -20.12 -7.96 2.12
CA VAL A 220 -19.10 -9.01 2.17
C VAL A 220 -18.25 -8.96 0.91
N ASP A 221 -16.93 -9.05 1.11
CA ASP A 221 -16.00 -9.07 -0.03
C ASP A 221 -16.18 -10.33 -0.88
N LYS A 222 -16.54 -10.12 -2.15
CA LYS A 222 -16.80 -11.20 -3.12
C LYS A 222 -15.63 -12.16 -3.30
N PHE A 223 -14.39 -11.67 -3.19
CA PHE A 223 -13.19 -12.50 -3.39
C PHE A 223 -13.10 -13.60 -2.34
N HIS A 224 -13.52 -13.31 -1.11
CA HIS A 224 -13.55 -14.32 -0.04
C HIS A 224 -14.59 -15.40 -0.30
N VAL A 225 -15.78 -15.03 -0.78
CA VAL A 225 -16.85 -15.97 -1.12
C VAL A 225 -16.45 -16.82 -2.33
N VAL A 226 -15.95 -16.19 -3.40
CA VAL A 226 -15.47 -16.88 -4.62
C VAL A 226 -14.32 -17.83 -4.30
N ARG A 227 -13.41 -17.45 -3.41
CA ARG A 227 -12.33 -18.33 -2.95
C ARG A 227 -12.85 -19.61 -2.32
N MET A 228 -13.97 -19.56 -1.59
CA MET A 228 -14.59 -20.75 -0.99
C MET A 228 -15.10 -21.73 -2.03
N ALA A 229 -15.70 -21.27 -3.12
CA ALA A 229 -16.10 -22.13 -4.24
C ALA A 229 -14.90 -22.87 -4.85
N ASN A 230 -13.78 -22.16 -5.05
CA ASN A 230 -12.53 -22.77 -5.51
C ASN A 230 -11.94 -23.76 -4.51
N GLN A 231 -12.07 -23.48 -3.20
CA GLN A 231 -11.61 -24.39 -2.15
C GLN A 231 -12.46 -25.67 -2.08
N ALA A 232 -13.77 -25.57 -2.29
CA ALA A 232 -14.66 -26.72 -2.36
C ALA A 232 -14.29 -27.65 -3.52
N LEU A 233 -14.14 -27.11 -4.73
CA LEU A 233 -13.67 -27.87 -5.90
C LEU A 233 -12.31 -28.54 -5.64
N ASP A 234 -11.35 -27.80 -5.06
CA ASP A 234 -10.01 -28.31 -4.75
C ASP A 234 -10.06 -29.42 -3.68
N GLY A 235 -10.95 -29.30 -2.69
CA GLY A 235 -11.16 -30.30 -1.68
C GLY A 235 -11.69 -31.63 -2.22
N ILE A 236 -12.67 -31.58 -3.14
CA ILE A 236 -13.20 -32.74 -3.87
C ILE A 236 -12.09 -33.39 -4.70
N ARG A 237 -11.35 -32.58 -5.48
CA ARG A 237 -10.21 -33.04 -6.27
C ARG A 237 -9.15 -33.76 -5.40
N ILE A 238 -8.79 -33.19 -4.26
CA ILE A 238 -7.81 -33.80 -3.35
C ILE A 238 -8.32 -35.12 -2.79
N ASN A 239 -9.59 -35.22 -2.45
CA ASN A 239 -10.18 -36.47 -1.95
C ASN A 239 -10.09 -37.58 -3.00
N LEU A 240 -10.49 -37.29 -4.23
CA LEU A 240 -10.41 -38.25 -5.35
C LEU A 240 -8.95 -38.64 -5.69
N SER A 241 -7.98 -37.77 -5.44
CA SER A 241 -6.58 -38.06 -5.76
C SER A 241 -5.90 -39.00 -4.74
N LYS A 242 -6.49 -39.25 -3.56
CA LYS A 242 -5.88 -40.09 -2.52
C LYS A 242 -5.83 -41.57 -2.90
N ASP A 243 -6.80 -42.02 -3.65
CA ASP A 243 -6.97 -43.42 -4.04
C ASP A 243 -6.23 -43.77 -5.35
N ARG A 244 -5.45 -42.85 -5.89
CA ARG A 244 -4.81 -42.96 -7.19
C ARG A 244 -3.31 -43.21 -7.14
N VAL A 245 -2.79 -43.81 -8.22
CA VAL A 245 -1.34 -44.02 -8.41
C VAL A 245 -0.61 -42.67 -8.35
N LYS A 246 0.51 -42.59 -7.62
CA LYS A 246 1.30 -41.37 -7.37
C LYS A 246 1.67 -40.54 -8.64
N ALA A 247 1.75 -41.17 -9.79
CA ALA A 247 2.06 -40.50 -11.07
C ALA A 247 0.89 -39.63 -11.54
N ILE A 248 -0.34 -40.16 -11.52
CA ILE A 248 -1.57 -39.47 -11.90
C ILE A 248 -1.88 -38.34 -10.92
N GLY A 249 -1.71 -38.59 -9.61
CA GLY A 249 -1.91 -37.59 -8.58
C GLY A 249 -0.99 -36.36 -8.69
N ARG A 250 0.26 -36.55 -9.18
CA ARG A 250 1.19 -35.43 -9.43
C ARG A 250 0.78 -34.55 -10.62
N ASP A 251 0.29 -35.12 -11.69
CA ASP A 251 -0.21 -34.34 -12.82
C ASP A 251 -1.43 -33.50 -12.42
N TRP A 252 -2.33 -34.07 -11.67
CA TRP A 252 -3.48 -33.37 -11.10
C TRP A 252 -3.09 -32.20 -10.19
N MET A 253 -2.06 -32.37 -9.37
CA MET A 253 -1.56 -31.28 -8.52
C MET A 253 -0.94 -30.13 -9.34
N ARG A 254 -0.22 -30.46 -10.43
CA ARG A 254 0.44 -29.46 -11.28
C ARG A 254 -0.57 -28.59 -12.06
N ARG A 255 -1.71 -29.15 -12.43
CA ARG A 255 -2.72 -28.49 -13.27
C ARG A 255 -3.94 -27.95 -12.51
N LYS A 256 -3.91 -27.96 -11.18
CA LYS A 256 -5.01 -27.44 -10.35
C LYS A 256 -5.42 -26.00 -10.67
N SER A 257 -4.50 -25.18 -11.19
CA SER A 257 -4.77 -23.82 -11.59
C SER A 257 -5.80 -23.72 -12.69
N LEU A 258 -5.79 -24.66 -13.65
CA LEU A 258 -6.75 -24.67 -14.77
C LEU A 258 -8.19 -24.88 -14.27
N LEU A 259 -8.40 -25.79 -13.31
CA LEU A 259 -9.73 -26.04 -12.74
C LEU A 259 -10.25 -24.83 -11.93
N ARG A 260 -9.35 -24.02 -11.33
CA ARG A 260 -9.74 -22.82 -10.57
C ARG A 260 -10.02 -21.61 -11.46
N MET A 261 -9.39 -21.55 -12.64
CA MET A 261 -9.69 -20.51 -13.62
C MET A 261 -11.12 -20.65 -14.11
N ARG A 262 -11.73 -19.53 -14.50
CA ARG A 262 -13.01 -19.60 -15.21
C ARG A 262 -12.81 -20.28 -16.56
N TYR A 263 -13.72 -21.21 -16.92
CA TYR A 263 -13.63 -21.98 -18.15
C TYR A 263 -13.54 -21.05 -19.39
N LYS A 264 -14.31 -19.95 -19.40
CA LYS A 264 -14.29 -18.96 -20.50
C LYS A 264 -12.93 -18.25 -20.67
N ASN A 265 -12.12 -18.19 -19.63
CA ASN A 265 -10.81 -17.52 -19.65
C ASN A 265 -9.65 -18.47 -19.95
N LEU A 266 -9.91 -19.75 -20.20
CA LEU A 266 -8.89 -20.72 -20.57
C LEU A 266 -8.57 -20.60 -22.07
N ASP A 267 -7.30 -20.77 -22.42
CA ASP A 267 -6.86 -20.98 -23.79
C ASP A 267 -7.34 -22.35 -24.31
N GLU A 268 -7.25 -22.59 -25.61
CA GLU A 268 -7.72 -23.85 -26.23
C GLU A 268 -7.08 -25.08 -25.58
N LYS A 269 -5.79 -25.03 -25.29
CA LYS A 269 -5.08 -26.12 -24.61
C LYS A 269 -5.57 -26.33 -23.18
N GLY A 270 -5.86 -25.26 -22.48
CA GLY A 270 -6.45 -25.29 -21.13
C GLY A 270 -7.84 -25.90 -21.15
N LYS A 271 -8.70 -25.49 -22.09
CA LYS A 271 -10.04 -26.06 -22.30
C LYS A 271 -9.95 -27.54 -22.58
N TYR A 272 -9.17 -27.95 -23.54
CA TYR A 272 -8.97 -29.36 -23.91
C TYR A 272 -8.55 -30.20 -22.67
N ASN A 273 -7.61 -29.71 -21.89
CA ASN A 273 -7.18 -30.43 -20.67
C ASN A 273 -8.28 -30.54 -19.62
N VAL A 274 -9.06 -29.47 -19.43
CA VAL A 274 -10.18 -29.46 -18.47
C VAL A 274 -11.26 -30.40 -18.97
N ASP A 275 -11.64 -30.34 -20.25
CA ASP A 275 -12.68 -31.22 -20.82
C ASP A 275 -12.33 -32.70 -20.66
N MET A 276 -11.09 -33.09 -20.99
CA MET A 276 -10.60 -34.45 -20.77
C MET A 276 -10.73 -34.91 -19.30
N TRP A 277 -10.55 -34.01 -18.35
CA TRP A 277 -10.73 -34.36 -16.94
C TRP A 277 -12.19 -34.46 -16.56
N LEU A 278 -13.03 -33.57 -17.04
CA LEU A 278 -14.47 -33.56 -16.76
C LEU A 278 -15.13 -34.80 -17.36
N GLU A 279 -14.71 -35.28 -18.54
CA GLU A 279 -15.20 -36.52 -19.16
C GLU A 279 -14.85 -37.77 -18.36
N ASN A 280 -13.64 -37.80 -17.78
CA ASN A 280 -13.15 -38.98 -17.07
C ASN A 280 -13.50 -38.99 -15.56
N GLU A 281 -13.96 -37.87 -14.99
CA GLU A 281 -14.17 -37.67 -13.56
C GLU A 281 -15.51 -36.99 -13.26
N PRO A 282 -16.61 -37.76 -13.19
CA PRO A 282 -17.94 -37.20 -13.00
C PRO A 282 -18.09 -36.28 -11.79
N ASP A 283 -17.44 -36.61 -10.66
CA ASP A 283 -17.50 -35.79 -9.44
C ASP A 283 -16.78 -34.44 -9.66
N ILE A 284 -15.68 -34.41 -10.42
CA ILE A 284 -15.01 -33.16 -10.78
C ILE A 284 -15.86 -32.36 -11.77
N ALA A 285 -16.52 -33.03 -12.72
CA ALA A 285 -17.41 -32.36 -13.67
C ALA A 285 -18.55 -31.63 -12.93
N ILE A 286 -19.21 -32.29 -12.01
CA ILE A 286 -20.26 -31.70 -11.18
C ILE A 286 -19.69 -30.52 -10.34
N ALA A 287 -18.58 -30.73 -9.65
CA ALA A 287 -17.98 -29.70 -8.81
C ALA A 287 -17.48 -28.49 -9.61
N HIS A 288 -16.94 -28.72 -10.82
CA HIS A 288 -16.52 -27.66 -11.73
C HIS A 288 -17.74 -26.90 -12.27
N GLY A 289 -18.79 -27.59 -12.68
CA GLY A 289 -20.05 -26.99 -13.11
C GLY A 289 -20.67 -26.12 -12.00
N LEU A 290 -20.72 -26.61 -10.76
CA LEU A 290 -21.17 -25.83 -9.60
C LEU A 290 -20.31 -24.57 -9.37
N LYS A 291 -19.00 -24.66 -9.54
CA LYS A 291 -18.10 -23.51 -9.44
C LYS A 291 -18.39 -22.51 -10.58
N GLU A 292 -18.52 -22.93 -11.82
CA GLU A 292 -18.82 -22.03 -12.95
C GLU A 292 -20.17 -21.33 -12.79
N LEU A 293 -21.22 -22.09 -12.42
CA LEU A 293 -22.54 -21.54 -12.12
C LEU A 293 -22.48 -20.51 -10.96
N PHE A 294 -21.68 -20.83 -9.93
CA PHE A 294 -21.45 -19.90 -8.82
C PHE A 294 -20.81 -18.58 -9.25
N TYR A 295 -19.88 -18.61 -10.19
CA TYR A 295 -19.29 -17.37 -10.72
C TYR A 295 -20.31 -16.52 -11.49
N LEU A 296 -21.30 -17.14 -12.16
CA LEU A 296 -22.34 -16.42 -12.87
C LEU A 296 -23.21 -15.59 -11.91
N ILE A 297 -23.39 -16.01 -10.67
CA ILE A 297 -24.15 -15.23 -9.67
C ILE A 297 -23.57 -13.82 -9.58
N TYR A 298 -22.24 -13.67 -9.51
CA TYR A 298 -21.60 -12.35 -9.42
C TYR A 298 -21.57 -11.54 -10.73
N GLU A 299 -22.02 -12.13 -11.84
CA GLU A 299 -22.19 -11.45 -13.13
C GLU A 299 -23.61 -10.88 -13.30
N MET A 300 -24.52 -11.23 -12.41
CA MET A 300 -25.91 -10.73 -12.51
C MET A 300 -25.95 -9.22 -12.33
N PRO A 301 -26.76 -8.52 -13.14
CA PRO A 301 -26.86 -7.06 -13.10
C PRO A 301 -27.62 -6.58 -11.86
N THR A 302 -28.61 -7.34 -11.39
CA THR A 302 -29.48 -6.94 -10.27
C THR A 302 -29.34 -7.89 -9.09
N ARG A 303 -29.72 -7.39 -7.90
CA ARG A 303 -29.80 -8.20 -6.68
C ARG A 303 -30.79 -9.35 -6.84
N GLN A 304 -31.95 -9.09 -7.43
CA GLN A 304 -33.01 -10.09 -7.57
C GLN A 304 -32.53 -11.27 -8.44
N GLU A 305 -31.95 -10.99 -9.61
CA GLU A 305 -31.43 -12.05 -10.49
C GLU A 305 -30.29 -12.83 -9.83
N ALA A 306 -29.44 -12.16 -9.05
CA ALA A 306 -28.38 -12.84 -8.30
C ALA A 306 -28.95 -13.73 -7.18
N GLU A 307 -30.01 -13.29 -6.54
CA GLU A 307 -30.71 -14.05 -5.49
C GLU A 307 -31.42 -15.28 -6.05
N ASP A 308 -32.15 -15.12 -7.17
CA ASP A 308 -32.81 -16.21 -7.86
C ASP A 308 -31.81 -17.28 -8.33
N LEU A 309 -30.69 -16.85 -8.95
CA LEU A 309 -29.64 -17.76 -9.40
C LEU A 309 -28.91 -18.42 -8.21
N LEU A 310 -28.77 -17.72 -7.08
CA LEU A 310 -28.21 -18.30 -5.86
C LEU A 310 -29.12 -19.41 -5.30
N ASP A 311 -30.44 -19.21 -5.30
CA ASP A 311 -31.39 -20.23 -4.83
C ASP A 311 -31.42 -21.45 -5.75
N GLU A 312 -31.34 -21.24 -7.06
CA GLU A 312 -31.16 -22.32 -8.04
C GLU A 312 -29.85 -23.06 -7.80
N TRP A 313 -28.74 -22.34 -7.59
CA TRP A 313 -27.45 -22.94 -7.27
C TRP A 313 -27.51 -23.79 -6.00
N LEU A 314 -28.11 -23.27 -4.93
CA LEU A 314 -28.28 -24.00 -3.67
C LEU A 314 -29.10 -25.29 -3.84
N ALA A 315 -30.11 -25.27 -4.70
CA ALA A 315 -30.93 -26.46 -5.01
C ALA A 315 -30.20 -27.48 -5.90
N THR A 316 -29.24 -27.04 -6.70
CA THR A 316 -28.47 -27.87 -7.64
C THR A 316 -27.33 -28.64 -6.94
N VAL A 317 -26.86 -28.21 -5.75
CA VAL A 317 -25.75 -28.88 -5.05
C VAL A 317 -26.16 -30.26 -4.59
N PRO A 318 -25.51 -31.36 -5.06
CA PRO A 318 -25.83 -32.70 -4.65
C PRO A 318 -25.60 -32.92 -3.14
N PRO A 319 -26.43 -33.72 -2.46
CA PRO A 319 -26.25 -34.03 -1.06
C PRO A 319 -24.86 -34.61 -0.71
N GLU A 320 -24.24 -35.34 -1.66
CA GLU A 320 -22.90 -35.92 -1.51
C GLU A 320 -21.82 -34.85 -1.39
N MET A 321 -22.01 -33.69 -2.01
CA MET A 321 -21.09 -32.55 -2.01
C MET A 321 -21.41 -31.49 -0.95
N ASN A 322 -22.29 -31.83 0.01
CA ASN A 322 -22.71 -31.01 1.14
C ASN A 322 -22.52 -31.73 2.49
N LYS A 323 -21.51 -32.57 2.64
CA LYS A 323 -21.30 -33.40 3.85
C LYS A 323 -20.12 -32.97 4.68
N SER A 324 -19.06 -32.44 4.08
CA SER A 324 -17.78 -32.23 4.74
C SER A 324 -17.34 -30.78 4.70
N LYS A 325 -16.30 -30.45 5.51
CA LYS A 325 -15.63 -29.13 5.44
C LYS A 325 -14.76 -28.96 4.19
N LYS A 326 -14.64 -29.99 3.35
CA LYS A 326 -13.80 -30.01 2.16
C LYS A 326 -14.61 -30.03 0.86
N ASP A 327 -15.92 -29.89 0.95
CA ASP A 327 -16.83 -29.75 -0.17
C ASP A 327 -17.56 -28.39 -0.12
N PHE A 328 -18.75 -28.28 -0.73
CA PHE A 328 -19.53 -27.04 -0.77
C PHE A 328 -20.25 -26.69 0.54
N LYS A 329 -20.24 -27.57 1.57
CA LYS A 329 -20.92 -27.33 2.84
C LYS A 329 -20.54 -26.01 3.51
N PRO A 330 -19.25 -25.61 3.61
CA PRO A 330 -18.88 -24.31 4.20
C PRO A 330 -19.48 -23.13 3.43
N LEU A 331 -19.49 -23.19 2.09
CA LEU A 331 -20.06 -22.15 1.25
C LEU A 331 -21.58 -22.03 1.44
N ILE A 332 -22.29 -23.18 1.49
CA ILE A 332 -23.74 -23.21 1.77
C ILE A 332 -24.04 -22.65 3.17
N THR A 333 -23.23 -22.99 4.17
CA THR A 333 -23.40 -22.49 5.53
C THR A 333 -23.27 -20.97 5.58
N ILE A 334 -22.29 -20.41 4.89
CA ILE A 334 -22.07 -18.97 4.83
C ILE A 334 -23.25 -18.24 4.21
N PHE A 335 -23.88 -18.80 3.17
CA PHE A 335 -25.10 -18.20 2.60
C PHE A 335 -26.28 -18.21 3.56
N LYS A 336 -26.35 -19.15 4.49
CA LYS A 336 -27.38 -19.13 5.53
C LYS A 336 -27.17 -18.03 6.57
N GLU A 337 -25.91 -17.70 6.86
CA GLU A 337 -25.53 -16.76 7.91
C GLU A 337 -25.32 -15.32 7.40
N TRP A 338 -24.90 -15.17 6.14
CA TRP A 338 -24.45 -13.90 5.56
C TRP A 338 -25.16 -13.54 4.23
N ARG A 339 -26.33 -14.13 3.97
CA ARG A 339 -27.03 -13.95 2.70
C ARG A 339 -27.21 -12.48 2.32
N ASN A 340 -27.74 -11.68 3.24
CA ASN A 340 -28.00 -10.27 2.99
C ASN A 340 -26.73 -9.48 2.73
N GLU A 341 -25.70 -9.68 3.53
CA GLU A 341 -24.43 -8.98 3.42
C GLU A 341 -23.66 -9.36 2.14
N ILE A 342 -23.83 -10.59 1.66
CA ILE A 342 -23.29 -11.03 0.37
C ILE A 342 -24.07 -10.39 -0.78
N LEU A 343 -25.41 -10.40 -0.72
CA LEU A 343 -26.26 -9.83 -1.75
C LEU A 343 -26.22 -8.28 -1.80
N ASN A 344 -25.86 -7.62 -0.70
CA ASN A 344 -25.62 -6.17 -0.68
C ASN A 344 -24.54 -5.73 -1.68
N TYR A 345 -23.64 -6.63 -2.12
CA TYR A 345 -22.71 -6.35 -3.20
C TYR A 345 -23.42 -5.88 -4.48
N PHE A 346 -24.61 -6.41 -4.79
CA PHE A 346 -25.33 -6.06 -6.02
C PHE A 346 -25.96 -4.67 -5.98
N ASP A 347 -26.27 -4.18 -4.78
CA ASP A 347 -26.82 -2.84 -4.58
C ASP A 347 -25.72 -1.77 -4.55
N TYR A 348 -24.55 -2.08 -3.99
CA TYR A 348 -23.48 -1.11 -3.74
C TYR A 348 -22.25 -1.28 -4.64
N ARG A 349 -22.07 -2.44 -5.25
CA ARG A 349 -20.90 -2.81 -6.12
C ARG A 349 -19.54 -2.52 -5.50
N VAL A 350 -19.45 -2.55 -4.17
CA VAL A 350 -18.22 -2.29 -3.41
C VAL A 350 -17.46 -3.58 -3.16
N THR A 351 -16.14 -3.54 -3.27
CA THR A 351 -15.24 -4.65 -2.94
C THR A 351 -14.11 -4.19 -2.01
N ASN A 352 -13.53 -5.12 -1.28
CA ASN A 352 -12.40 -4.85 -0.39
C ASN A 352 -11.03 -4.93 -1.09
N GLY A 353 -11.01 -4.96 -2.42
CA GLY A 353 -9.79 -5.16 -3.23
C GLY A 353 -8.71 -4.12 -2.97
N TYR A 354 -9.07 -2.86 -2.67
CA TYR A 354 -8.08 -1.85 -2.29
C TYR A 354 -7.43 -2.17 -0.95
N THR A 355 -8.21 -2.62 0.04
CA THR A 355 -7.70 -3.00 1.37
C THR A 355 -6.77 -4.21 1.27
N GLU A 356 -7.13 -5.22 0.44
CA GLU A 356 -6.25 -6.36 0.16
C GLU A 356 -4.94 -5.93 -0.51
N ALA A 357 -4.98 -5.02 -1.48
CA ALA A 357 -3.78 -4.46 -2.11
C ALA A 357 -2.91 -3.73 -1.08
N LEU A 358 -3.51 -2.93 -0.21
CA LEU A 358 -2.80 -2.20 0.85
C LEU A 358 -2.16 -3.15 1.87
N ASN A 359 -2.80 -4.28 2.18
CA ASN A 359 -2.22 -5.37 2.97
C ASN A 359 -0.92 -5.88 2.35
N GLY A 360 -0.89 -6.03 1.03
CA GLY A 360 0.32 -6.37 0.27
C GLY A 360 1.42 -5.31 0.43
N VAL A 361 1.07 -4.04 0.28
CA VAL A 361 1.98 -2.90 0.47
C VAL A 361 2.56 -2.86 1.87
N ALA A 362 1.75 -3.03 2.92
CA ALA A 362 2.21 -3.06 4.31
C ALA A 362 3.26 -4.17 4.55
N LYS A 363 3.05 -5.36 3.97
CA LYS A 363 4.02 -6.46 4.03
C LYS A 363 5.33 -6.14 3.30
N VAL A 364 5.28 -5.43 2.17
CA VAL A 364 6.47 -5.00 1.42
C VAL A 364 7.25 -3.97 2.23
N ILE A 365 6.59 -2.94 2.76
CA ILE A 365 7.22 -1.92 3.61
C ILE A 365 7.95 -2.59 4.79
N ASN A 366 7.28 -3.51 5.49
CA ASN A 366 7.87 -4.18 6.64
C ASN A 366 9.12 -5.00 6.26
N ARG A 367 9.08 -5.73 5.15
CA ARG A 367 10.21 -6.51 4.64
C ARG A 367 11.41 -5.65 4.25
N GLN A 368 11.18 -4.48 3.64
CA GLN A 368 12.25 -3.54 3.30
C GLN A 368 13.04 -3.07 4.52
N GLY A 369 12.37 -2.90 5.66
CA GLY A 369 12.98 -2.50 6.93
C GLY A 369 13.47 -3.67 7.79
N ARG A 370 13.39 -4.91 7.31
CA ARG A 370 13.69 -6.11 8.10
C ARG A 370 12.93 -6.20 9.42
N GLY A 371 11.69 -5.71 9.43
CA GLY A 371 10.82 -5.60 10.61
C GLY A 371 10.89 -4.22 11.26
N TYR A 372 9.89 -3.39 11.01
CA TYR A 372 9.72 -2.12 11.74
C TYR A 372 8.89 -2.34 13.01
N ASN A 373 9.08 -1.48 14.01
CA ASN A 373 8.09 -1.37 15.07
C ASN A 373 6.74 -0.89 14.50
N PHE A 374 5.68 -1.09 15.28
CA PHE A 374 4.33 -0.81 14.83
C PHE A 374 4.15 0.67 14.41
N GLU A 375 4.66 1.60 15.20
CA GLU A 375 4.53 3.04 15.00
C GLU A 375 5.17 3.46 13.68
N THR A 376 6.38 2.96 13.39
CA THR A 376 7.09 3.24 12.13
C THR A 376 6.35 2.63 10.93
N LEU A 377 5.90 1.39 11.04
CA LEU A 377 5.16 0.72 9.97
C LEU A 377 3.85 1.46 9.67
N ARG A 378 3.08 1.79 10.72
CA ARG A 378 1.84 2.56 10.60
C ARG A 378 2.08 3.92 9.96
N ALA A 379 3.08 4.67 10.41
CA ALA A 379 3.39 5.98 9.85
C ALA A 379 3.78 5.91 8.38
N ARG A 380 4.58 4.92 7.98
CA ARG A 380 4.96 4.69 6.58
C ARG A 380 3.76 4.32 5.72
N LEU A 381 2.84 3.53 6.23
CA LEU A 381 1.62 3.18 5.51
C LEU A 381 0.71 4.39 5.29
N LEU A 382 0.55 5.24 6.31
CA LEU A 382 -0.40 6.35 6.30
C LEU A 382 0.15 7.61 5.62
N PHE A 383 1.42 7.96 5.88
CA PHE A 383 1.96 9.27 5.52
C PHE A 383 2.93 9.24 4.33
N ASN A 384 3.23 8.08 3.78
CA ASN A 384 4.02 8.00 2.57
C ASN A 384 3.16 8.36 1.34
N LYS A 385 3.35 9.57 0.82
CA LYS A 385 2.59 10.11 -0.33
C LYS A 385 2.79 9.34 -1.65
N HIS A 386 3.72 8.39 -1.71
CA HIS A 386 3.99 7.62 -2.93
C HIS A 386 3.12 6.37 -3.11
N HIS A 387 2.18 6.10 -2.21
CA HIS A 387 1.18 5.05 -2.40
C HIS A 387 -0.01 5.49 -3.26
N LYS A 388 0.17 6.46 -4.15
CA LYS A 388 -0.76 6.58 -5.26
C LYS A 388 -0.57 5.32 -6.10
N PRO A 389 -1.61 4.52 -6.35
CA PRO A 389 -1.49 3.43 -7.31
C PRO A 389 -1.02 4.02 -8.64
N PRO A 390 -0.19 3.30 -9.42
CA PRO A 390 0.33 3.77 -10.70
C PRO A 390 -0.75 3.99 -11.77
N TYR A 391 -2.01 3.81 -11.43
CA TYR A 391 -3.13 4.00 -12.34
C TYR A 391 -3.78 5.36 -12.09
N PRO A 392 -4.06 6.14 -13.15
CA PRO A 392 -4.89 7.32 -13.03
C PRO A 392 -6.17 6.93 -12.31
N SER A 393 -6.61 7.76 -11.38
CA SER A 393 -7.95 7.62 -10.80
C SER A 393 -8.91 7.54 -11.98
N LEU A 394 -9.52 6.38 -12.20
CA LEU A 394 -10.79 6.37 -12.90
C LEU A 394 -11.67 7.27 -12.05
N ASN A 395 -11.93 8.48 -12.55
CA ASN A 395 -12.99 9.29 -12.02
C ASN A 395 -14.20 8.38 -12.06
N MET A 396 -14.67 7.97 -10.91
CA MET A 396 -15.99 7.36 -10.78
C MET A 396 -16.96 8.52 -10.96
N ASP A 397 -17.18 8.91 -12.20
CA ASP A 397 -18.41 9.59 -12.57
C ASP A 397 -19.59 8.69 -12.16
N PRO A 398 -20.73 9.27 -11.79
CA PRO A 398 -21.85 8.51 -11.25
C PRO A 398 -22.15 7.35 -12.20
N ILE A 399 -22.27 6.17 -11.63
CA ILE A 399 -22.49 4.86 -12.21
C ILE A 399 -23.11 4.98 -13.61
N VAL A 400 -22.27 5.00 -14.63
CA VAL A 400 -22.70 4.70 -15.99
C VAL A 400 -22.91 3.20 -15.98
N GLU A 401 -24.11 2.75 -16.28
CA GLU A 401 -24.41 1.34 -16.55
C GLU A 401 -23.48 0.87 -17.66
N ILE A 402 -22.36 0.28 -17.28
CA ILE A 402 -21.46 -0.36 -18.21
C ILE A 402 -22.14 -1.65 -18.59
N THR A 403 -22.63 -1.74 -19.83
CA THR A 403 -23.18 -2.97 -20.36
C THR A 403 -22.11 -4.06 -20.35
N ALA A 404 -22.52 -5.32 -20.26
CA ALA A 404 -21.58 -6.46 -20.29
C ALA A 404 -20.60 -6.38 -21.47
N LYS A 405 -21.01 -5.81 -22.60
CA LYS A 405 -20.19 -5.59 -23.78
C LYS A 405 -19.12 -4.51 -23.56
N GLU A 406 -19.44 -3.40 -22.91
CA GLU A 406 -18.47 -2.34 -22.59
C GLU A 406 -17.47 -2.80 -21.51
N PHE A 407 -17.88 -3.71 -20.63
CA PHE A 407 -16.95 -4.33 -19.66
C PHE A 407 -15.99 -5.31 -20.35
N ASP A 408 -16.46 -6.09 -21.32
CA ASP A 408 -15.62 -6.95 -22.14
C ASP A 408 -14.68 -6.11 -23.02
N ASP A 409 -15.15 -5.03 -23.63
CA ASP A 409 -14.33 -4.06 -24.38
C ASP A 409 -13.29 -3.37 -23.49
N LEU A 410 -13.63 -3.08 -22.22
CA LEU A 410 -12.69 -2.51 -21.24
C LEU A 410 -11.63 -3.54 -20.80
N LEU A 411 -12.01 -4.81 -20.65
CA LEU A 411 -11.07 -5.91 -20.38
C LEU A 411 -10.17 -6.21 -21.59
N GLU A 412 -10.65 -6.04 -22.80
CA GLU A 412 -9.84 -6.12 -24.02
C GLU A 412 -8.91 -4.92 -24.16
N SER A 413 -9.27 -3.75 -23.61
CA SER A 413 -8.42 -2.55 -23.59
C SER A 413 -7.26 -2.62 -22.60
N ILE A 414 -7.23 -3.61 -21.69
CA ILE A 414 -6.06 -3.86 -20.83
C ILE A 414 -4.94 -4.39 -21.72
N ILE A 415 -3.98 -3.52 -22.01
CA ILE A 415 -2.83 -3.86 -22.85
C ILE A 415 -2.03 -4.98 -22.18
N ARG A 416 -2.02 -6.15 -22.80
CA ARG A 416 -1.26 -7.31 -22.38
C ARG A 416 -0.21 -7.67 -23.42
N CYS A 417 0.90 -8.24 -22.96
CA CYS A 417 1.89 -8.80 -23.86
C CYS A 417 1.26 -9.91 -24.71
N GLU A 418 1.30 -9.78 -26.04
CA GLU A 418 0.75 -10.75 -27.00
C GLU A 418 1.39 -12.15 -26.90
N CYS A 419 2.61 -12.22 -26.36
CA CYS A 419 3.35 -13.47 -26.24
C CYS A 419 3.09 -14.23 -24.94
N CYS A 420 3.14 -13.55 -23.78
CA CYS A 420 3.04 -14.20 -22.46
C CYS A 420 1.81 -13.77 -21.63
N LEU A 421 0.95 -12.93 -22.18
CA LEU A 421 -0.25 -12.38 -21.53
C LEU A 421 0.03 -11.58 -20.24
N ARG A 422 1.28 -11.21 -20.00
CA ARG A 422 1.65 -10.33 -18.90
C ARG A 422 1.12 -8.92 -19.18
N LEU A 423 0.60 -8.23 -18.15
CA LEU A 423 0.27 -6.81 -18.25
C LEU A 423 1.51 -6.02 -18.65
N LEU A 424 1.40 -5.18 -19.68
CA LEU A 424 2.48 -4.30 -20.11
C LEU A 424 2.63 -3.16 -19.10
N THR A 425 3.89 -2.81 -18.83
CA THR A 425 4.24 -1.69 -17.97
C THR A 425 4.46 -0.42 -18.80
N PRO A 426 4.51 0.78 -18.19
CA PRO A 426 4.85 2.01 -18.90
C PRO A 426 6.23 2.00 -19.59
N PHE A 427 7.08 1.01 -19.25
CA PHE A 427 8.40 0.81 -19.88
C PHE A 427 8.37 -0.15 -21.08
N ASP A 428 7.25 -0.82 -21.31
CA ASP A 428 7.06 -1.70 -22.47
C ASP A 428 6.50 -0.86 -23.63
N TYR A 429 7.38 -0.37 -24.53
CA TYR A 429 7.01 0.49 -25.67
C TYR A 429 6.41 -0.26 -26.87
N SER A 430 6.03 -1.50 -26.70
CA SER A 430 5.50 -2.35 -27.76
C SER A 430 4.44 -3.31 -27.23
N SER A 431 3.68 -3.96 -28.09
CA SER A 431 2.71 -5.01 -27.74
C SER A 431 3.33 -6.25 -27.11
N ILE A 432 4.67 -6.35 -27.13
CA ILE A 432 5.43 -7.46 -26.55
C ILE A 432 6.32 -6.89 -25.43
N CYS A 433 6.23 -7.46 -24.22
CA CYS A 433 7.03 -7.02 -23.10
C CYS A 433 8.53 -7.25 -23.32
N VAL A 434 9.37 -6.44 -22.65
CA VAL A 434 10.84 -6.50 -22.73
C VAL A 434 11.37 -7.93 -22.55
N THR A 435 10.88 -8.66 -21.56
CA THR A 435 11.30 -10.06 -21.31
C THR A 435 11.03 -11.00 -22.49
N CYS A 436 9.88 -10.85 -23.18
CA CYS A 436 9.57 -11.66 -24.34
C CYS A 436 10.34 -11.21 -25.58
N THR A 437 10.60 -9.92 -25.74
CA THR A 437 11.44 -9.38 -26.82
C THR A 437 12.88 -9.90 -26.71
N GLU A 438 13.45 -9.95 -25.51
CA GLU A 438 14.78 -10.52 -25.28
C GLU A 438 14.83 -12.03 -25.52
N ARG A 439 13.80 -12.77 -25.09
CA ARG A 439 13.74 -14.22 -25.22
C ARG A 439 13.38 -14.71 -26.62
N PHE A 440 12.65 -13.90 -27.38
CA PHE A 440 12.15 -14.22 -28.71
C PHE A 440 12.38 -13.06 -29.69
N PRO A 441 13.64 -12.82 -30.12
CA PRO A 441 13.99 -11.63 -30.93
C PRO A 441 13.37 -11.65 -32.38
N HIS A 442 12.83 -12.78 -32.80
CA HIS A 442 12.15 -12.90 -34.10
C HIS A 442 10.72 -12.35 -34.09
N LEU A 443 10.11 -12.11 -32.93
CA LEU A 443 8.81 -11.49 -32.84
C LEU A 443 8.91 -10.02 -33.22
N LYS A 444 8.07 -9.55 -34.14
CA LYS A 444 8.01 -8.13 -34.55
C LYS A 444 6.94 -7.43 -33.70
N PRO A 445 7.32 -6.69 -32.67
CA PRO A 445 6.36 -5.97 -31.85
C PRO A 445 5.71 -4.84 -32.64
N TYR A 446 4.41 -4.64 -32.47
CA TYR A 446 3.73 -3.44 -32.92
C TYR A 446 4.18 -2.26 -32.03
N ARG A 447 4.77 -1.20 -32.65
CA ARG A 447 5.15 0.01 -31.91
C ARG A 447 3.95 0.94 -31.84
N TYR A 448 3.53 1.28 -30.64
CA TYR A 448 2.55 2.34 -30.44
C TYR A 448 3.11 3.67 -30.95
N PRO A 449 2.32 4.49 -31.65
CA PRO A 449 2.74 5.84 -31.98
C PRO A 449 3.01 6.60 -30.68
N PRO A 450 4.05 7.47 -30.62
CA PRO A 450 4.29 8.29 -29.46
C PRO A 450 3.05 9.13 -29.15
N LEU A 451 2.68 9.20 -27.86
CA LEU A 451 1.62 10.10 -27.40
C LEU A 451 1.94 11.53 -27.90
N PRO A 452 0.97 12.28 -28.40
CA PRO A 452 1.19 13.66 -28.79
C PRO A 452 1.74 14.41 -27.57
N VAL A 453 2.91 15.02 -27.76
CA VAL A 453 3.48 15.95 -26.80
C VAL A 453 2.55 17.17 -26.82
N GLU A 454 1.83 17.44 -25.75
CA GLU A 454 1.11 18.70 -25.61
C GLU A 454 2.14 19.82 -25.67
N ASP A 455 2.08 20.62 -26.73
CA ASP A 455 2.87 21.84 -26.89
C ASP A 455 2.56 22.78 -25.71
N SER A 456 3.49 22.89 -24.79
CA SER A 456 3.50 23.92 -23.77
C SER A 456 3.84 25.25 -24.43
N THR A 457 2.85 25.90 -25.05
CA THR A 457 2.97 27.31 -25.41
C THR A 457 2.86 28.15 -24.14
N PRO A 458 3.83 29.02 -23.84
CA PRO A 458 3.69 29.94 -22.70
C PRO A 458 2.65 31.00 -23.07
N TYR A 459 1.65 31.14 -22.20
CA TYR A 459 0.77 32.30 -22.25
C TYR A 459 1.59 33.56 -22.02
N SER A 460 1.65 34.40 -23.06
CA SER A 460 2.07 35.80 -22.99
C SER A 460 0.83 36.66 -22.82
N GLU A 461 0.93 37.58 -21.87
CA GLU A 461 0.07 38.69 -21.43
C GLU A 461 -0.96 38.39 -20.32
#